data_1bf9a30c5dec80e5663417ffb29e6398
#
_entry.id   1bf9a30c5dec80e5663417ffb29e6398
#
_cell.length_a   1.000
_cell.length_b   1.000
_cell.length_c   1.000
_cell.angle_alpha   90.00
_cell.angle_beta   90.00
_cell.angle_gamma   90.00
#
_symmetry.space_group_name_H-M   'P 1'
#
loop_
_entity.id
_entity.type
_entity.pdbx_description
1 polymer ?
#
loop_
_entity_poly.entity_id
_entity_poly.type
_entity_poly.pdbx_seq_one_letter_code
_entity_poly.pdbx_strand_id
1 'polypeptide(L)'
;MENNSKANTPEQDQGKMVGDTTEANPNMETNWEESVETFDELNLKPELLRGIYGYGFEKPSAIQQKAILPIIKGLDVIAQAQSGTGKTAAFAIGSLQLVDVTKDEIQCLVLSPTRELAQQTAIVYQFLGECLKVKISLLIGGTKIGADLEKLREGPQVLVGSPGRVLDLIRRKQISLGYLQTFILDEADEMLSKGFLDNIREIISLIPTTTKILLFSATMPKEIIDMTTKFMKDPARILVKNEELTLEGIKQYYVFLKKEDKLDVLLQIYRGIEIAQAIIYCNSKRSVDFVSEELKKKGHMVSSIHGDLKQIERDSVMRDFRSGATRVLITTDLLARGIDVYQVSLVINYELPREKEMLLTL
;
A
#
# COMPACT_ATOMS: atom_id res chain seq x y z
N MET A 1 -38.82 30.98 -46.35
CA MET A 1 -38.50 31.30 -44.95
C MET A 1 -37.67 30.15 -44.44
N GLU A 2 -36.39 30.27 -44.58
CA GLU A 2 -35.38 29.29 -44.18
C GLU A 2 -35.02 29.55 -42.73
N ASN A 3 -35.15 28.53 -41.90
CA ASN A 3 -34.65 28.58 -40.54
C ASN A 3 -33.37 27.72 -40.44
N ASN A 4 -32.23 28.41 -40.48
CA ASN A 4 -30.92 27.86 -40.18
C ASN A 4 -30.79 27.67 -38.67
N SER A 5 -30.79 26.43 -38.20
CA SER A 5 -30.33 26.05 -36.85
C SER A 5 -28.85 25.69 -36.91
N LYS A 6 -28.01 26.63 -36.52
CA LYS A 6 -26.56 26.37 -36.27
C LYS A 6 -26.42 25.52 -35.01
N ALA A 7 -25.88 24.33 -35.17
CA ALA A 7 -25.39 23.52 -34.08
C ALA A 7 -24.12 24.17 -33.50
N ASN A 8 -24.15 24.56 -32.24
CA ASN A 8 -22.99 24.99 -31.48
C ASN A 8 -22.15 23.78 -31.07
N THR A 9 -20.99 23.67 -31.65
CA THR A 9 -19.93 22.81 -31.20
C THR A 9 -19.35 23.41 -29.89
N PRO A 10 -19.17 22.66 -28.79
CA PRO A 10 -18.51 23.20 -27.60
C PRO A 10 -17.02 23.39 -27.88
N GLU A 11 -16.55 24.61 -27.68
CA GLU A 11 -15.14 24.95 -27.63
C GLU A 11 -14.42 24.07 -26.59
N GLN A 12 -13.31 23.48 -27.00
CA GLN A 12 -12.37 22.82 -26.10
C GLN A 12 -11.65 23.93 -25.30
N ASP A 13 -12.18 24.21 -24.12
CA ASP A 13 -11.44 24.99 -23.10
C ASP A 13 -10.28 24.12 -22.57
N GLN A 14 -9.09 24.41 -23.06
CA GLN A 14 -7.86 23.88 -22.51
C GLN A 14 -7.62 24.57 -21.17
N GLY A 15 -8.34 24.11 -20.15
CA GLY A 15 -8.12 24.53 -18.77
C GLY A 15 -6.66 24.25 -18.40
N LYS A 16 -5.90 25.32 -18.21
CA LYS A 16 -4.57 25.29 -17.60
C LYS A 16 -4.61 24.37 -16.39
N MET A 17 -3.78 23.34 -16.41
CA MET A 17 -3.46 22.58 -15.23
C MET A 17 -3.13 23.56 -14.10
N VAL A 18 -3.85 23.44 -13.01
CA VAL A 18 -3.51 24.11 -11.75
C VAL A 18 -2.14 23.58 -11.38
N GLY A 19 -1.16 24.48 -11.48
CA GLY A 19 0.23 24.18 -11.16
C GLY A 19 0.32 23.57 -9.76
N ASP A 20 1.15 22.58 -9.68
CA ASP A 20 1.61 21.89 -8.49
C ASP A 20 2.12 22.92 -7.47
N THR A 21 1.25 23.31 -6.53
CA THR A 21 1.65 24.07 -5.34
C THR A 21 1.71 23.10 -4.14
N THR A 22 2.37 21.98 -4.30
CA THR A 22 3.05 21.35 -3.18
C THR A 22 4.28 22.21 -2.92
N GLU A 23 4.20 23.12 -1.95
CA GLU A 23 5.38 23.75 -1.37
C GLU A 23 6.34 22.63 -1.02
N ALA A 24 7.38 22.46 -1.83
CA ALA A 24 8.46 21.51 -1.57
C ALA A 24 9.01 21.88 -0.18
N ASN A 25 8.78 20.99 0.79
CA ASN A 25 9.28 21.18 2.14
C ASN A 25 10.82 21.11 2.02
N PRO A 26 11.56 22.22 2.28
CA PRO A 26 13.00 22.30 2.03
C PRO A 26 13.83 21.27 2.85
N ASN A 27 13.20 20.56 3.78
CA ASN A 27 13.80 19.50 4.58
C ASN A 27 13.74 18.09 3.95
N MET A 28 13.20 17.94 2.75
CA MET A 28 13.02 16.65 2.07
C MET A 28 13.79 16.54 0.76
N GLU A 29 14.99 17.13 0.71
CA GLU A 29 15.88 16.84 -0.40
C GLU A 29 16.48 15.45 -0.29
N THR A 30 16.63 14.76 -1.43
CA THR A 30 17.36 13.49 -1.52
C THR A 30 18.81 13.75 -1.10
N ASN A 31 19.31 13.00 -0.12
CA ASN A 31 20.71 13.03 0.31
C ASN A 31 21.43 11.72 -0.02
N TRP A 32 20.79 10.83 -0.77
CA TRP A 32 21.33 9.54 -1.19
C TRP A 32 21.37 9.45 -2.70
N GLU A 33 22.56 9.33 -3.27
CA GLU A 33 22.79 9.33 -4.73
C GLU A 33 23.13 7.95 -5.28
N GLU A 34 23.61 7.02 -4.44
CA GLU A 34 23.97 5.68 -4.90
C GLU A 34 22.74 4.93 -5.43
N SER A 35 22.89 4.34 -6.60
CA SER A 35 21.85 3.52 -7.25
C SER A 35 22.47 2.32 -7.93
N VAL A 36 21.68 1.27 -8.14
CA VAL A 36 22.08 0.05 -8.83
C VAL A 36 21.17 -0.17 -10.03
N GLU A 37 21.69 -0.69 -11.14
CA GLU A 37 20.91 -0.98 -12.34
C GLU A 37 20.33 -2.40 -12.34
N THR A 38 20.97 -3.31 -11.61
CA THR A 38 20.59 -4.72 -11.55
C THR A 38 20.59 -5.22 -10.10
N PHE A 39 19.83 -6.29 -9.83
CA PHE A 39 19.84 -6.93 -8.51
C PHE A 39 21.18 -7.63 -8.21
N ASP A 40 21.93 -8.03 -9.22
CA ASP A 40 23.24 -8.69 -9.09
C ASP A 40 24.30 -7.77 -8.49
N GLU A 41 24.23 -6.46 -8.75
CA GLU A 41 25.14 -5.46 -8.17
C GLU A 41 25.00 -5.28 -6.65
N LEU A 42 23.88 -5.73 -6.09
CA LEU A 42 23.61 -5.62 -4.65
C LEU A 42 24.35 -6.64 -3.80
N ASN A 43 25.05 -7.62 -4.40
CA ASN A 43 25.73 -8.72 -3.70
C ASN A 43 24.82 -9.42 -2.68
N LEU A 44 23.60 -9.74 -3.08
CA LEU A 44 22.61 -10.42 -2.25
C LEU A 44 22.97 -11.87 -2.00
N LYS A 45 22.42 -12.45 -0.92
CA LYS A 45 22.46 -13.89 -0.69
C LYS A 45 21.93 -14.62 -1.93
N PRO A 46 22.60 -15.69 -2.41
CA PRO A 46 22.16 -16.39 -3.62
C PRO A 46 20.73 -16.91 -3.54
N GLU A 47 20.27 -17.30 -2.35
CA GLU A 47 18.91 -17.76 -2.08
C GLU A 47 17.89 -16.63 -2.23
N LEU A 48 18.25 -15.42 -1.77
CA LEU A 48 17.38 -14.24 -1.93
C LEU A 48 17.29 -13.82 -3.40
N LEU A 49 18.41 -13.82 -4.11
CA LEU A 49 18.46 -13.49 -5.54
C LEU A 49 17.60 -14.46 -6.36
N ARG A 50 17.63 -15.77 -6.02
CA ARG A 50 16.72 -16.75 -6.62
C ARG A 50 15.24 -16.45 -6.33
N GLY A 51 14.93 -16.02 -5.11
CA GLY A 51 13.56 -15.59 -4.75
C GLY A 51 13.10 -14.38 -5.56
N ILE A 52 13.97 -13.40 -5.80
CA ILE A 52 13.70 -12.19 -6.59
C ILE A 52 13.35 -12.55 -8.03
N TYR A 53 14.19 -13.32 -8.70
CA TYR A 53 13.95 -13.72 -10.08
C TYR A 53 12.78 -14.72 -10.19
N GLY A 54 12.61 -15.60 -9.19
CA GLY A 54 11.46 -16.51 -9.11
C GLY A 54 10.11 -15.80 -8.91
N TYR A 55 10.11 -14.63 -8.27
CA TYR A 55 8.92 -13.77 -8.15
C TYR A 55 8.55 -13.08 -9.48
N GLY A 56 9.48 -13.03 -10.43
CA GLY A 56 9.31 -12.41 -11.73
C GLY A 56 9.90 -11.00 -11.84
N PHE A 57 10.71 -10.57 -10.89
CA PHE A 57 11.43 -9.31 -11.01
C PHE A 57 12.65 -9.50 -11.92
N GLU A 58 12.70 -8.75 -13.01
CA GLU A 58 13.84 -8.77 -13.97
C GLU A 58 14.85 -7.65 -13.68
N LYS A 59 14.34 -6.45 -13.40
CA LYS A 59 15.15 -5.26 -13.08
C LYS A 59 14.53 -4.51 -11.90
N PRO A 60 15.36 -3.86 -11.07
CA PRO A 60 14.85 -3.04 -9.98
C PRO A 60 14.16 -1.77 -10.51
N SER A 61 13.02 -1.43 -9.92
CA SER A 61 12.33 -0.15 -10.17
C SER A 61 13.12 1.03 -9.60
N ALA A 62 12.79 2.27 -9.98
CA ALA A 62 13.50 3.48 -9.54
C ALA A 62 13.65 3.57 -8.00
N ILE A 63 12.60 3.22 -7.23
CA ILE A 63 12.70 3.20 -5.77
C ILE A 63 13.56 2.03 -5.27
N GLN A 64 13.53 0.87 -5.91
CA GLN A 64 14.34 -0.28 -5.55
C GLN A 64 15.83 -0.03 -5.81
N GLN A 65 16.17 0.60 -6.94
CA GLN A 65 17.55 0.98 -7.31
C GLN A 65 18.22 1.83 -6.24
N LYS A 66 17.46 2.72 -5.59
CA LYS A 66 17.99 3.67 -4.61
C LYS A 66 17.84 3.20 -3.17
N ALA A 67 16.73 2.48 -2.83
CA ALA A 67 16.41 2.18 -1.43
C ALA A 67 16.98 0.87 -0.90
N ILE A 68 17.22 -0.13 -1.73
CA ILE A 68 17.72 -1.44 -1.24
C ILE A 68 19.13 -1.31 -0.63
N LEU A 69 20.00 -0.60 -1.30
CA LEU A 69 21.42 -0.49 -0.88
C LEU A 69 21.61 0.13 0.50
N PRO A 70 21.02 1.31 0.85
CA PRO A 70 21.15 1.87 2.19
C PRO A 70 20.53 0.99 3.28
N ILE A 71 19.48 0.23 2.97
CA ILE A 71 18.92 -0.76 3.91
C ILE A 71 19.95 -1.85 4.21
N ILE A 72 20.58 -2.42 3.18
CA ILE A 72 21.62 -3.44 3.33
C ILE A 72 22.82 -2.90 4.10
N LYS A 73 23.19 -1.63 3.89
CA LYS A 73 24.24 -0.94 4.65
C LYS A 73 23.85 -0.67 6.12
N GLY A 74 22.63 -1.00 6.54
CA GLY A 74 22.16 -0.82 7.91
C GLY A 74 21.96 0.65 8.28
N LEU A 75 21.44 1.47 7.37
CA LEU A 75 21.07 2.86 7.62
C LEU A 75 19.58 2.96 7.94
N ASP A 76 19.20 4.03 8.64
CA ASP A 76 17.80 4.45 8.66
C ASP A 76 17.43 4.99 7.28
N VAL A 77 16.22 4.72 6.79
CA VAL A 77 15.80 5.11 5.44
C VAL A 77 14.43 5.79 5.46
N ILE A 78 14.33 6.92 4.79
CA ILE A 78 13.07 7.59 4.46
C ILE A 78 12.91 7.53 2.95
N ALA A 79 11.91 6.81 2.48
CA ALA A 79 11.65 6.63 1.05
C ALA A 79 10.25 7.16 0.70
N GLN A 80 10.22 8.20 -0.10
CA GLN A 80 8.98 8.72 -0.67
C GLN A 80 8.84 8.30 -2.12
N ALA A 81 7.79 7.54 -2.42
CA ALA A 81 7.43 7.12 -3.77
C ALA A 81 5.95 6.78 -3.83
N GLN A 82 5.34 6.97 -5.00
CA GLN A 82 3.92 6.67 -5.21
C GLN A 82 3.57 5.20 -4.94
N SER A 83 2.30 4.91 -4.74
CA SER A 83 1.79 3.53 -4.63
C SER A 83 2.05 2.78 -5.94
N GLY A 84 2.31 1.47 -5.87
CA GLY A 84 2.58 0.64 -7.05
C GLY A 84 4.00 0.73 -7.63
N THR A 85 4.89 1.56 -7.08
CA THR A 85 6.27 1.74 -7.58
C THR A 85 7.26 0.65 -7.15
N GLY A 86 6.82 -0.30 -6.31
CA GLY A 86 7.66 -1.39 -5.81
C GLY A 86 8.29 -1.15 -4.44
N LYS A 87 7.76 -0.23 -3.63
CA LYS A 87 8.20 0.04 -2.24
C LYS A 87 8.29 -1.22 -1.40
N THR A 88 7.23 -2.05 -1.43
CA THR A 88 7.14 -3.29 -0.64
C THR A 88 8.30 -4.24 -0.95
N ALA A 89 8.62 -4.46 -2.23
CA ALA A 89 9.74 -5.29 -2.61
C ALA A 89 11.09 -4.67 -2.20
N ALA A 90 11.23 -3.33 -2.27
CA ALA A 90 12.45 -2.65 -1.87
C ALA A 90 12.81 -2.94 -0.41
N PHE A 91 11.88 -2.71 0.52
CA PHE A 91 12.18 -2.97 1.94
C PHE A 91 12.19 -4.47 2.27
N ALA A 92 11.42 -5.31 1.59
CA ALA A 92 11.45 -6.75 1.80
C ALA A 92 12.81 -7.35 1.39
N ILE A 93 13.32 -7.01 0.20
CA ILE A 93 14.64 -7.47 -0.25
C ILE A 93 15.74 -6.98 0.71
N GLY A 94 15.74 -5.68 1.02
CA GLY A 94 16.77 -5.11 1.90
C GLY A 94 16.77 -5.74 3.29
N SER A 95 15.60 -5.93 3.92
CA SER A 95 15.50 -6.52 5.25
C SER A 95 15.78 -8.05 5.26
N LEU A 96 15.31 -8.80 4.25
CA LEU A 96 15.62 -10.24 4.13
C LEU A 96 17.10 -10.50 3.96
N GLN A 97 17.85 -9.61 3.30
CA GLN A 97 19.31 -9.70 3.22
C GLN A 97 19.97 -9.68 4.59
N LEU A 98 19.39 -8.96 5.57
CA LEU A 98 19.94 -8.81 6.92
C LEU A 98 19.54 -9.96 7.86
N VAL A 99 18.44 -10.66 7.60
CA VAL A 99 17.91 -11.72 8.47
C VAL A 99 18.87 -12.89 8.59
N ASP A 100 19.15 -13.33 9.81
CA ASP A 100 19.87 -14.55 10.15
C ASP A 100 18.86 -15.68 10.45
N VAL A 101 18.72 -16.61 9.52
CA VAL A 101 17.74 -17.72 9.62
C VAL A 101 18.12 -18.78 10.64
N THR A 102 19.32 -18.73 11.19
CA THR A 102 19.78 -19.68 12.24
C THR A 102 19.23 -19.32 13.61
N LYS A 103 18.67 -18.12 13.77
CA LYS A 103 18.11 -17.61 15.01
C LYS A 103 16.58 -17.60 14.93
N ASP A 104 15.93 -18.30 15.85
CA ASP A 104 14.47 -18.31 15.98
C ASP A 104 13.97 -17.08 16.78
N GLU A 105 14.42 -15.88 16.37
CA GLU A 105 14.17 -14.60 17.02
C GLU A 105 13.60 -13.60 16.01
N ILE A 106 12.74 -12.70 16.49
CA ILE A 106 12.16 -11.66 15.66
C ILE A 106 13.24 -10.61 15.34
N GLN A 107 13.60 -10.51 14.07
CA GLN A 107 14.65 -9.63 13.57
C GLN A 107 14.11 -8.50 12.70
N CYS A 108 12.93 -8.69 12.09
CA CYS A 108 12.27 -7.69 11.27
C CYS A 108 10.80 -7.55 11.66
N LEU A 109 10.33 -6.32 11.86
CA LEU A 109 8.93 -6.00 12.13
C LEU A 109 8.43 -5.00 11.09
N VAL A 110 7.38 -5.36 10.37
CA VAL A 110 6.73 -4.53 9.36
C VAL A 110 5.32 -4.16 9.83
N LEU A 111 5.01 -2.88 9.87
CA LEU A 111 3.67 -2.37 10.14
C LEU A 111 3.03 -1.82 8.87
N SER A 112 1.79 -2.23 8.62
CA SER A 112 0.95 -1.74 7.53
C SER A 112 -0.38 -1.22 8.05
N PRO A 113 -0.98 -0.18 7.45
CA PRO A 113 -2.17 0.50 7.97
C PRO A 113 -3.44 -0.34 7.92
N THR A 114 -3.53 -1.28 7.00
CA THR A 114 -4.69 -2.15 6.83
C THR A 114 -4.32 -3.63 6.92
N ARG A 115 -5.31 -4.47 7.20
CA ARG A 115 -5.13 -5.93 7.28
C ARG A 115 -4.79 -6.50 5.90
N GLU A 116 -5.45 -5.98 4.90
CA GLU A 116 -5.32 -6.37 3.50
C GLU A 116 -3.90 -6.08 2.99
N LEU A 117 -3.37 -4.87 3.27
CA LEU A 117 -2.00 -4.52 2.91
C LEU A 117 -0.98 -5.36 3.70
N ALA A 118 -1.20 -5.58 5.00
CA ALA A 118 -0.34 -6.45 5.79
C ALA A 118 -0.31 -7.90 5.24
N GLN A 119 -1.46 -8.43 4.79
CA GLN A 119 -1.53 -9.73 4.14
C GLN A 119 -0.72 -9.77 2.84
N GLN A 120 -0.88 -8.74 2.00
CA GLN A 120 -0.14 -8.63 0.75
C GLN A 120 1.37 -8.51 0.99
N THR A 121 1.78 -7.68 1.94
CA THR A 121 3.18 -7.54 2.34
C THR A 121 3.74 -8.88 2.84
N ALA A 122 3.00 -9.62 3.66
CA ALA A 122 3.42 -10.95 4.12
C ALA A 122 3.61 -11.94 2.96
N ILE A 123 2.74 -11.90 1.95
CA ILE A 123 2.86 -12.74 0.75
C ILE A 123 4.16 -12.40 -0.01
N VAL A 124 4.49 -11.12 -0.18
CA VAL A 124 5.74 -10.70 -0.82
C VAL A 124 6.95 -11.25 -0.07
N TYR A 125 6.96 -11.13 1.27
CA TYR A 125 8.02 -11.69 2.11
C TYR A 125 8.12 -13.21 1.99
N GLN A 126 6.99 -13.93 1.95
CA GLN A 126 6.96 -15.38 1.80
C GLN A 126 7.60 -15.83 0.48
N PHE A 127 7.22 -15.22 -0.63
CA PHE A 127 7.80 -15.56 -1.94
C PHE A 127 9.29 -15.22 -2.03
N LEU A 128 9.68 -14.01 -1.64
CA LEU A 128 11.08 -13.60 -1.69
C LEU A 128 11.97 -14.40 -0.72
N GLY A 129 11.42 -14.76 0.45
CA GLY A 129 12.14 -15.48 1.51
C GLY A 129 12.07 -17.01 1.40
N GLU A 130 11.34 -17.57 0.43
CA GLU A 130 11.14 -19.02 0.31
C GLU A 130 12.44 -19.82 0.23
N CYS A 131 13.33 -19.42 -0.67
CA CYS A 131 14.63 -20.06 -0.83
C CYS A 131 15.55 -19.86 0.38
N LEU A 132 15.39 -18.78 1.14
CA LEU A 132 16.09 -18.51 2.40
C LEU A 132 15.55 -19.33 3.56
N LYS A 133 14.36 -19.90 3.45
CA LYS A 133 13.62 -20.60 4.52
C LYS A 133 13.30 -19.70 5.73
N VAL A 134 13.06 -18.42 5.51
CA VAL A 134 12.66 -17.46 6.55
C VAL A 134 11.26 -17.78 7.03
N LYS A 135 11.06 -17.84 8.34
CA LYS A 135 9.74 -17.99 8.96
C LYS A 135 9.09 -16.60 9.10
N ILE A 136 7.89 -16.45 8.56
CA ILE A 136 7.17 -15.18 8.52
C ILE A 136 5.82 -15.36 9.20
N SER A 137 5.48 -14.46 10.11
CA SER A 137 4.17 -14.46 10.77
C SER A 137 3.39 -13.19 10.47
N LEU A 138 2.12 -13.35 10.16
CA LEU A 138 1.16 -12.27 9.94
C LEU A 138 0.28 -12.09 11.18
N LEU A 139 0.29 -10.87 11.73
CA LEU A 139 -0.43 -10.48 12.95
C LEU A 139 -1.41 -9.34 12.65
N ILE A 140 -2.67 -9.67 12.44
CA ILE A 140 -3.72 -8.70 12.07
C ILE A 140 -4.91 -8.79 13.03
N GLY A 141 -5.62 -7.67 13.18
CA GLY A 141 -6.84 -7.65 13.98
C GLY A 141 -7.95 -8.52 13.37
N GLY A 142 -8.89 -8.98 14.18
CA GLY A 142 -10.02 -9.80 13.74
C GLY A 142 -9.75 -11.30 13.63
N THR A 143 -8.50 -11.75 13.79
CA THR A 143 -8.10 -13.15 13.94
C THR A 143 -8.15 -13.58 15.40
N LYS A 144 -8.22 -14.91 15.65
CA LYS A 144 -8.15 -15.46 17.01
C LYS A 144 -6.72 -15.31 17.55
N ILE A 145 -6.58 -14.73 18.73
CA ILE A 145 -5.27 -14.53 19.39
C ILE A 145 -4.53 -15.88 19.56
N GLY A 146 -5.25 -16.97 19.87
CA GLY A 146 -4.64 -18.29 20.01
C GLY A 146 -3.89 -18.75 18.77
N ALA A 147 -4.43 -18.50 17.56
CA ALA A 147 -3.76 -18.84 16.32
C ALA A 147 -2.49 -17.99 16.08
N ASP A 148 -2.51 -16.72 16.51
CA ASP A 148 -1.33 -15.87 16.43
C ASP A 148 -0.23 -16.36 17.38
N LEU A 149 -0.61 -16.81 18.59
CA LEU A 149 0.33 -17.36 19.56
C LEU A 149 0.98 -18.69 19.08
N GLU A 150 0.24 -19.52 18.38
CA GLU A 150 0.78 -20.75 17.78
C GLU A 150 1.87 -20.40 16.75
N LYS A 151 1.60 -19.44 15.85
CA LYS A 151 2.57 -19.00 14.86
C LYS A 151 3.82 -18.34 15.50
N LEU A 152 3.65 -17.59 16.58
CA LEU A 152 4.77 -16.97 17.29
C LEU A 152 5.68 -18.01 17.96
N ARG A 153 5.14 -19.16 18.39
CA ARG A 153 5.94 -20.27 18.96
C ARG A 153 6.83 -20.97 17.93
N GLU A 154 6.54 -20.82 16.64
CA GLU A 154 7.39 -21.35 15.56
C GLU A 154 8.72 -20.59 15.41
N GLY A 155 8.90 -19.48 16.14
CA GLY A 155 10.10 -18.65 16.11
C GLY A 155 10.28 -17.88 14.79
N PRO A 156 9.31 -17.04 14.38
CA PRO A 156 9.42 -16.29 13.14
C PRO A 156 10.52 -15.22 13.23
N GLN A 157 11.30 -15.08 12.15
CA GLN A 157 12.29 -14.01 12.02
C GLN A 157 11.67 -12.70 11.54
N VAL A 158 10.56 -12.78 10.79
CA VAL A 158 9.85 -11.61 10.26
C VAL A 158 8.42 -11.59 10.76
N LEU A 159 8.02 -10.47 11.34
CA LEU A 159 6.62 -10.17 11.66
C LEU A 159 6.08 -9.11 10.72
N VAL A 160 4.93 -9.37 10.13
CA VAL A 160 4.15 -8.38 9.38
C VAL A 160 2.82 -8.21 10.09
N GLY A 161 2.38 -6.96 10.32
CA GLY A 161 1.12 -6.79 11.03
C GLY A 161 0.53 -5.39 11.02
N SER A 162 -0.68 -5.31 11.59
CA SER A 162 -1.31 -4.02 11.83
C SER A 162 -0.90 -3.45 13.20
N PRO A 163 -0.72 -2.12 13.33
CA PRO A 163 -0.17 -1.50 14.56
C PRO A 163 -0.89 -1.91 15.84
N GLY A 164 -2.22 -1.91 15.82
CA GLY A 164 -3.01 -2.23 17.02
C GLY A 164 -2.85 -3.68 17.51
N ARG A 165 -2.79 -4.67 16.58
CA ARG A 165 -2.61 -6.09 16.96
C ARG A 165 -1.20 -6.34 17.46
N VAL A 166 -0.20 -5.79 16.79
CA VAL A 166 1.20 -5.94 17.19
C VAL A 166 1.42 -5.35 18.57
N LEU A 167 0.94 -4.13 18.82
CA LEU A 167 1.06 -3.49 20.13
C LEU A 167 0.33 -4.27 21.24
N ASP A 168 -0.87 -4.81 20.98
CA ASP A 168 -1.60 -5.65 21.95
C ASP A 168 -0.76 -6.88 22.37
N LEU A 169 -0.13 -7.55 21.40
CA LEU A 169 0.70 -8.73 21.68
C LEU A 169 2.02 -8.38 22.37
N ILE A 170 2.61 -7.20 22.09
CA ILE A 170 3.78 -6.69 22.81
C ILE A 170 3.40 -6.39 24.28
N ARG A 171 2.30 -5.67 24.53
CA ARG A 171 1.80 -5.36 25.87
C ARG A 171 1.50 -6.62 26.68
N ARG A 172 1.01 -7.68 26.02
CA ARG A 172 0.79 -9.02 26.62
C ARG A 172 2.07 -9.82 26.80
N LYS A 173 3.25 -9.26 26.46
CA LYS A 173 4.56 -9.94 26.52
C LYS A 173 4.61 -11.23 25.70
N GLN A 174 3.87 -11.30 24.61
CA GLN A 174 3.87 -12.43 23.67
C GLN A 174 4.89 -12.25 22.52
N ILE A 175 5.35 -11.02 22.32
CA ILE A 175 6.39 -10.64 21.36
C ILE A 175 7.56 -10.06 22.11
N SER A 176 8.76 -10.61 21.88
CA SER A 176 10.04 -10.06 22.34
C SER A 176 10.71 -9.31 21.17
N LEU A 177 11.06 -8.05 21.39
CA LEU A 177 11.72 -7.19 20.40
C LEU A 177 13.23 -7.06 20.64
N GLY A 178 13.80 -7.80 21.58
CA GLY A 178 15.20 -7.67 21.99
C GLY A 178 16.25 -7.92 20.88
N TYR A 179 15.88 -8.68 19.86
CA TYR A 179 16.73 -8.99 18.70
C TYR A 179 16.32 -8.25 17.43
N LEU A 180 15.40 -7.27 17.54
CA LEU A 180 14.88 -6.55 16.37
C LEU A 180 16.00 -5.71 15.74
N GLN A 181 16.30 -5.99 14.47
CA GLN A 181 17.31 -5.28 13.68
C GLN A 181 16.68 -4.21 12.80
N THR A 182 15.48 -4.49 12.28
CA THR A 182 14.79 -3.62 11.31
C THR A 182 13.33 -3.43 11.68
N PHE A 183 12.89 -2.19 11.77
CA PHE A 183 11.51 -1.78 11.96
C PHE A 183 11.02 -0.98 10.76
N ILE A 184 9.96 -1.43 10.11
CA ILE A 184 9.48 -0.89 8.84
C ILE A 184 8.06 -0.33 9.00
N LEU A 185 7.88 0.89 8.55
CA LEU A 185 6.59 1.56 8.46
C LEU A 185 6.21 1.69 6.98
N ASP A 186 5.25 0.90 6.53
CA ASP A 186 4.73 0.94 5.16
C ASP A 186 3.46 1.79 5.11
N GLU A 187 3.35 2.68 4.11
CA GLU A 187 2.29 3.67 3.98
C GLU A 187 2.08 4.49 5.27
N ALA A 188 3.16 5.13 5.72
CA ALA A 188 3.21 5.82 7.00
C ALA A 188 2.21 6.98 7.09
N ASP A 189 1.94 7.69 6.00
CA ASP A 189 0.92 8.74 5.90
C ASP A 189 -0.50 8.19 6.15
N GLU A 190 -0.81 7.02 5.63
CA GLU A 190 -2.11 6.37 5.87
C GLU A 190 -2.24 5.88 7.32
N MET A 191 -1.15 5.42 7.93
CA MET A 191 -1.17 5.06 9.36
C MET A 191 -1.47 6.26 10.25
N LEU A 192 -1.01 7.47 9.86
CA LEU A 192 -1.35 8.72 10.53
C LEU A 192 -2.85 9.03 10.40
N SER A 193 -3.37 9.04 9.19
CA SER A 193 -4.78 9.37 8.93
C SER A 193 -5.73 8.41 9.64
N LYS A 194 -5.32 7.17 9.85
CA LYS A 194 -6.07 6.15 10.62
C LYS A 194 -5.86 6.19 12.14
N GLY A 195 -5.12 7.17 12.65
CA GLY A 195 -4.93 7.39 14.08
C GLY A 195 -4.00 6.40 14.77
N PHE A 196 -3.09 5.74 14.03
CA PHE A 196 -2.13 4.80 14.62
C PHE A 196 -0.84 5.44 15.15
N LEU A 197 -0.72 6.77 15.09
CA LEU A 197 0.51 7.46 15.48
C LEU A 197 0.97 7.11 16.90
N ASP A 198 0.05 7.08 17.87
CA ASP A 198 0.39 6.78 19.26
C ASP A 198 0.82 5.32 19.43
N ASN A 199 0.18 4.39 18.70
CA ASN A 199 0.60 2.99 18.68
C ASN A 199 2.03 2.83 18.17
N ILE A 200 2.37 3.54 17.08
CA ILE A 200 3.70 3.52 16.47
C ILE A 200 4.74 4.11 17.43
N ARG A 201 4.45 5.26 18.05
CA ARG A 201 5.33 5.89 19.04
C ARG A 201 5.62 4.97 20.23
N GLU A 202 4.61 4.28 20.72
CA GLU A 202 4.78 3.33 21.81
C GLU A 202 5.64 2.14 21.39
N ILE A 203 5.41 1.56 20.20
CA ILE A 203 6.24 0.48 19.67
C ILE A 203 7.70 0.95 19.53
N ILE A 204 7.93 2.13 18.95
CA ILE A 204 9.29 2.69 18.81
C ILE A 204 9.97 2.86 20.17
N SER A 205 9.26 3.22 21.21
CA SER A 205 9.83 3.34 22.56
C SER A 205 10.26 2.01 23.17
N LEU A 206 9.80 0.88 22.62
CA LEU A 206 10.04 -0.47 23.14
C LEU A 206 11.07 -1.26 22.32
N ILE A 207 11.49 -0.76 21.14
CA ILE A 207 12.50 -1.40 20.32
C ILE A 207 13.92 -1.01 20.77
N PRO A 208 14.94 -1.87 20.52
CA PRO A 208 16.33 -1.53 20.79
C PRO A 208 16.78 -0.25 20.06
N THR A 209 17.64 0.54 20.68
CA THR A 209 18.18 1.77 20.07
C THR A 209 19.10 1.50 18.85
N THR A 210 19.49 0.27 18.66
CA THR A 210 20.28 -0.20 17.50
C THR A 210 19.41 -0.58 16.31
N THR A 211 18.10 -0.73 16.51
CA THR A 211 17.14 -1.07 15.44
C THR A 211 17.11 0.02 14.38
N LYS A 212 17.20 -0.37 13.12
CA LYS A 212 17.07 0.54 11.99
C LYS A 212 15.61 0.75 11.64
N ILE A 213 15.25 2.01 11.43
CA ILE A 213 13.88 2.40 11.10
C ILE A 213 13.82 2.71 9.61
N LEU A 214 12.93 2.02 8.92
CA LEU A 214 12.65 2.24 7.50
C LEU A 214 11.24 2.79 7.35
N LEU A 215 11.11 3.96 6.76
CA LEU A 215 9.83 4.62 6.54
C LEU A 215 9.57 4.75 5.05
N PHE A 216 8.46 4.15 4.61
CA PHE A 216 7.98 4.22 3.23
C PHE A 216 6.62 4.89 3.19
N SER A 217 6.46 5.91 2.35
CA SER A 217 5.24 6.69 2.26
C SER A 217 5.04 7.29 0.87
N ALA A 218 3.80 7.56 0.49
CA ALA A 218 3.51 8.32 -0.72
C ALA A 218 3.64 9.83 -0.47
N THR A 219 3.27 10.28 0.73
CA THR A 219 3.34 11.69 1.14
C THR A 219 4.12 11.85 2.44
N MET A 220 4.63 13.05 2.71
CA MET A 220 5.41 13.38 3.91
C MET A 220 4.79 14.56 4.66
N PRO A 221 3.65 14.37 5.34
CA PRO A 221 3.08 15.41 6.18
C PRO A 221 4.00 15.74 7.34
N LYS A 222 3.80 16.93 7.92
CA LYS A 222 4.67 17.47 8.98
C LYS A 222 4.83 16.51 10.17
N GLU A 223 3.76 15.84 10.55
CA GLU A 223 3.74 14.90 11.66
C GLU A 223 4.69 13.71 11.46
N ILE A 224 4.83 13.23 10.21
CA ILE A 224 5.80 12.18 9.86
C ILE A 224 7.22 12.74 9.95
N ILE A 225 7.45 13.94 9.42
CA ILE A 225 8.77 14.58 9.48
C ILE A 225 9.18 14.78 10.94
N ASP A 226 8.29 15.29 11.79
CA ASP A 226 8.53 15.48 13.23
C ASP A 226 8.80 14.14 13.95
N MET A 227 8.19 13.05 13.49
CA MET A 227 8.47 11.71 14.01
C MET A 227 9.85 11.22 13.58
N THR A 228 10.19 11.35 12.30
CA THR A 228 11.49 10.88 11.78
C THR A 228 12.65 11.61 12.43
N THR A 229 12.55 12.92 12.65
CA THR A 229 13.60 13.70 13.32
C THR A 229 13.84 13.30 14.77
N LYS A 230 12.86 12.69 15.44
CA LYS A 230 12.98 12.25 16.84
C LYS A 230 13.57 10.85 16.98
N PHE A 231 13.32 9.96 16.03
CA PHE A 231 13.60 8.54 16.19
C PHE A 231 14.64 8.00 15.19
N MET A 232 14.93 8.71 14.10
CA MET A 232 15.91 8.30 13.11
C MET A 232 17.19 9.10 13.23
N LYS A 233 18.32 8.43 12.97
CA LYS A 233 19.64 9.06 13.03
C LYS A 233 20.25 9.12 11.64
N ASP A 234 20.44 10.34 11.13
CA ASP A 234 21.03 10.61 9.81
C ASP A 234 20.47 9.69 8.70
N PRO A 235 19.14 9.65 8.50
CA PRO A 235 18.53 8.72 7.56
C PRO A 235 18.93 9.02 6.11
N ALA A 236 19.11 7.95 5.33
CA ALA A 236 19.15 8.08 3.87
C ALA A 236 17.77 8.50 3.37
N ARG A 237 17.68 9.69 2.77
CA ARG A 237 16.44 10.25 2.23
C ARG A 237 16.40 10.06 0.73
N ILE A 238 15.37 9.38 0.27
CA ILE A 238 15.16 9.03 -1.13
C ILE A 238 13.82 9.56 -1.55
N LEU A 239 13.83 10.51 -2.47
CA LEU A 239 12.64 11.08 -3.09
C LEU A 239 12.62 10.68 -4.56
N VAL A 240 11.65 9.87 -4.96
CA VAL A 240 11.40 9.59 -6.38
C VAL A 240 10.36 10.58 -6.87
N LYS A 241 10.80 11.51 -7.73
CA LYS A 241 9.93 12.56 -8.29
C LYS A 241 8.89 11.96 -9.22
N ASN A 242 7.72 12.61 -9.28
CA ASN A 242 6.60 12.19 -10.15
C ASN A 242 6.98 12.14 -11.64
N GLU A 243 7.96 12.94 -12.07
CA GLU A 243 8.44 12.97 -13.45
C GLU A 243 9.13 11.67 -13.90
N GLU A 244 9.72 10.92 -12.97
CA GLU A 244 10.29 9.59 -13.23
C GLU A 244 9.25 8.46 -13.18
N LEU A 245 8.04 8.79 -12.74
CA LEU A 245 6.91 7.89 -12.56
C LEU A 245 5.74 8.38 -13.43
N THR A 246 5.97 8.49 -14.73
CA THR A 246 4.85 8.65 -15.63
C THR A 246 3.96 7.43 -15.44
N LEU A 247 2.77 7.65 -14.89
CA LEU A 247 1.67 6.70 -14.95
C LEU A 247 1.21 6.63 -16.42
N GLU A 248 2.16 6.30 -17.31
CA GLU A 248 1.89 6.08 -18.72
C GLU A 248 0.84 4.99 -18.80
N GLY A 249 -0.36 5.36 -19.24
CA GLY A 249 -1.49 4.45 -19.35
C GLY A 249 -2.69 4.78 -18.49
N ILE A 250 -2.60 5.64 -17.46
CA ILE A 250 -3.78 6.07 -16.70
C ILE A 250 -4.40 7.30 -17.34
N LYS A 251 -5.65 7.18 -17.78
CA LYS A 251 -6.46 8.28 -18.27
C LYS A 251 -7.51 8.64 -17.23
N GLN A 252 -7.52 9.89 -16.79
CA GLN A 252 -8.48 10.37 -15.82
C GLN A 252 -9.60 11.15 -16.50
N TYR A 253 -10.84 10.87 -16.09
CA TYR A 253 -12.04 11.52 -16.59
C TYR A 253 -12.91 11.95 -15.42
N TYR A 254 -13.70 12.99 -15.60
CA TYR A 254 -14.71 13.40 -14.64
C TYR A 254 -16.05 13.69 -15.33
N VAL A 255 -17.14 13.49 -14.60
CA VAL A 255 -18.50 13.76 -15.09
C VAL A 255 -19.24 14.59 -14.05
N PHE A 256 -19.74 15.77 -14.45
CA PHE A 256 -20.59 16.58 -13.59
C PHE A 256 -22.00 16.01 -13.57
N LEU A 257 -22.48 15.60 -12.40
CA LEU A 257 -23.75 14.95 -12.22
C LEU A 257 -24.50 15.50 -11.00
N LYS A 258 -25.82 15.51 -11.08
CA LYS A 258 -26.67 15.60 -9.90
C LYS A 258 -26.60 14.29 -9.13
N LYS A 259 -26.87 14.34 -7.83
CA LYS A 259 -26.82 13.16 -6.97
C LYS A 259 -27.77 12.05 -7.43
N GLU A 260 -28.94 12.44 -7.94
CA GLU A 260 -29.99 11.53 -8.41
C GLU A 260 -29.56 10.75 -9.65
N ASP A 261 -28.76 11.36 -10.53
CA ASP A 261 -28.37 10.78 -11.82
C ASP A 261 -27.15 9.85 -11.73
N LYS A 262 -26.43 9.84 -10.60
CA LYS A 262 -25.17 9.11 -10.45
C LYS A 262 -25.28 7.62 -10.73
N LEU A 263 -26.34 6.99 -10.23
CA LEU A 263 -26.53 5.55 -10.40
C LEU A 263 -26.82 5.19 -11.86
N ASP A 264 -27.67 5.96 -12.53
CA ASP A 264 -28.05 5.72 -13.93
C ASP A 264 -26.85 5.91 -14.87
N VAL A 265 -26.04 6.95 -14.62
CA VAL A 265 -24.80 7.17 -15.39
C VAL A 265 -23.76 6.07 -15.11
N LEU A 266 -23.61 5.62 -13.86
CA LEU A 266 -22.76 4.48 -13.53
C LEU A 266 -23.14 3.24 -14.33
N LEU A 267 -24.45 2.94 -14.40
CA LEU A 267 -24.99 1.82 -15.19
C LEU A 267 -24.76 1.99 -16.70
N GLN A 268 -24.83 3.22 -17.22
CA GLN A 268 -24.55 3.52 -18.62
C GLN A 268 -23.06 3.32 -18.95
N ILE A 269 -22.15 3.82 -18.09
CA ILE A 269 -20.71 3.60 -18.24
C ILE A 269 -20.42 2.10 -18.27
N TYR A 270 -21.00 1.33 -17.36
CA TYR A 270 -20.77 -0.10 -17.25
C TYR A 270 -21.29 -0.91 -18.46
N ARG A 271 -22.32 -0.41 -19.15
CA ARG A 271 -22.84 -1.02 -20.39
C ARG A 271 -22.05 -0.63 -21.64
N GLY A 272 -21.44 0.55 -21.61
CA GLY A 272 -20.76 1.13 -22.77
C GLY A 272 -19.29 0.74 -22.93
N ILE A 273 -18.68 0.13 -21.91
CA ILE A 273 -17.26 -0.20 -21.88
C ILE A 273 -17.09 -1.69 -21.61
N GLU A 274 -16.25 -2.36 -22.40
CA GLU A 274 -15.80 -3.71 -22.09
C GLU A 274 -14.80 -3.66 -20.92
N ILE A 275 -15.25 -4.05 -19.74
CA ILE A 275 -14.48 -3.97 -18.50
C ILE A 275 -14.14 -5.39 -18.07
N ALA A 276 -12.84 -5.68 -17.89
CA ALA A 276 -12.40 -6.94 -17.31
C ALA A 276 -12.78 -6.98 -15.82
N GLN A 277 -12.26 -6.04 -15.04
CA GLN A 277 -12.61 -5.82 -13.63
C GLN A 277 -12.65 -4.33 -13.31
N ALA A 278 -13.53 -3.94 -12.38
CA ALA A 278 -13.65 -2.57 -11.90
C ALA A 278 -13.68 -2.49 -10.39
N ILE A 279 -13.16 -1.38 -9.85
CA ILE A 279 -13.32 -1.00 -8.45
C ILE A 279 -14.13 0.29 -8.38
N ILE A 280 -15.14 0.32 -7.51
CA ILE A 280 -15.98 1.49 -7.26
C ILE A 280 -15.78 1.94 -5.82
N TYR A 281 -15.26 3.15 -5.63
CA TYR A 281 -15.03 3.76 -4.33
C TYR A 281 -16.21 4.62 -3.89
N CYS A 282 -16.63 4.42 -2.64
CA CYS A 282 -17.68 5.20 -1.96
C CYS A 282 -17.14 5.74 -0.62
N ASN A 283 -17.64 6.90 -0.18
CA ASN A 283 -17.20 7.53 1.06
C ASN A 283 -17.81 6.94 2.35
N SER A 284 -18.79 6.05 2.21
CA SER A 284 -19.45 5.43 3.36
C SER A 284 -19.88 3.99 3.08
N LYS A 285 -19.93 3.18 4.14
CA LYS A 285 -20.48 1.82 4.06
C LYS A 285 -21.92 1.78 3.54
N ARG A 286 -22.75 2.77 3.91
CA ARG A 286 -24.13 2.87 3.42
C ARG A 286 -24.19 3.08 1.91
N SER A 287 -23.29 3.90 1.37
CA SER A 287 -23.16 4.08 -0.09
C SER A 287 -22.66 2.80 -0.76
N VAL A 288 -21.73 2.06 -0.14
CA VAL A 288 -21.26 0.75 -0.63
C VAL A 288 -22.42 -0.24 -0.73
N ASP A 289 -23.21 -0.38 0.34
CA ASP A 289 -24.35 -1.30 0.37
C ASP A 289 -25.40 -0.91 -0.66
N PHE A 290 -25.76 0.37 -0.73
CA PHE A 290 -26.74 0.89 -1.69
C PHE A 290 -26.31 0.59 -3.15
N VAL A 291 -25.09 0.98 -3.54
CA VAL A 291 -24.60 0.77 -4.91
C VAL A 291 -24.51 -0.72 -5.22
N SER A 292 -24.06 -1.54 -4.25
CA SER A 292 -23.99 -3.00 -4.40
C SER A 292 -25.36 -3.64 -4.65
N GLU A 293 -26.37 -3.27 -3.87
CA GLU A 293 -27.73 -3.79 -4.03
C GLU A 293 -28.33 -3.40 -5.38
N GLU A 294 -28.17 -2.15 -5.79
CA GLU A 294 -28.73 -1.65 -7.06
C GLU A 294 -28.05 -2.33 -8.27
N LEU A 295 -26.74 -2.52 -8.25
CA LEU A 295 -26.03 -3.26 -9.30
C LEU A 295 -26.44 -4.74 -9.34
N LYS A 296 -26.59 -5.39 -8.19
CA LYS A 296 -27.09 -6.79 -8.09
C LYS A 296 -28.51 -6.93 -8.65
N LYS A 297 -29.43 -5.99 -8.36
CA LYS A 297 -30.78 -5.96 -8.94
C LYS A 297 -30.78 -5.87 -10.48
N LYS A 298 -29.73 -5.27 -11.04
CA LYS A 298 -29.55 -5.18 -12.50
C LYS A 298 -28.79 -6.37 -13.11
N GLY A 299 -28.49 -7.41 -12.32
CA GLY A 299 -27.87 -8.65 -12.77
C GLY A 299 -26.34 -8.62 -12.84
N HIS A 300 -25.67 -7.61 -12.25
CA HIS A 300 -24.22 -7.56 -12.21
C HIS A 300 -23.62 -8.44 -11.10
N MET A 301 -22.53 -9.14 -11.39
CA MET A 301 -21.78 -9.89 -10.38
C MET A 301 -20.86 -8.95 -9.59
N VAL A 302 -21.32 -8.58 -8.40
CA VAL A 302 -20.72 -7.54 -7.57
C VAL A 302 -20.36 -8.11 -6.21
N SER A 303 -19.16 -7.81 -5.75
CA SER A 303 -18.74 -7.95 -4.35
C SER A 303 -18.62 -6.59 -3.68
N SER A 304 -18.87 -6.55 -2.38
CA SER A 304 -18.72 -5.34 -1.58
C SER A 304 -17.87 -5.61 -0.34
N ILE A 305 -17.03 -4.62 0.04
CA ILE A 305 -16.18 -4.72 1.23
C ILE A 305 -16.10 -3.38 1.95
N HIS A 306 -16.26 -3.40 3.27
CA HIS A 306 -16.13 -2.25 4.16
C HIS A 306 -15.75 -2.68 5.59
N GLY A 307 -15.47 -1.70 6.46
CA GLY A 307 -14.92 -1.93 7.80
C GLY A 307 -15.75 -2.82 8.73
N ASP A 308 -17.07 -2.92 8.54
CA ASP A 308 -17.95 -3.70 9.43
C ASP A 308 -17.97 -5.21 9.11
N LEU A 309 -17.46 -5.63 7.94
CA LEU A 309 -17.36 -7.04 7.60
C LEU A 309 -16.35 -7.76 8.50
N LYS A 310 -16.66 -9.01 8.85
CA LYS A 310 -15.69 -9.87 9.55
C LYS A 310 -14.52 -10.21 8.64
N GLN A 311 -13.34 -10.49 9.21
CA GLN A 311 -12.14 -10.77 8.42
C GLN A 311 -12.34 -11.93 7.45
N ILE A 312 -12.99 -13.00 7.87
CA ILE A 312 -13.27 -14.18 7.01
C ILE A 312 -14.10 -13.78 5.78
N GLU A 313 -15.07 -12.87 5.95
CA GLU A 313 -15.90 -12.38 4.86
C GLU A 313 -15.09 -11.51 3.90
N ARG A 314 -14.21 -10.63 4.43
CA ARG A 314 -13.32 -9.83 3.61
C ARG A 314 -12.34 -10.68 2.81
N ASP A 315 -11.75 -11.70 3.44
CA ASP A 315 -10.84 -12.63 2.78
C ASP A 315 -11.53 -13.40 1.65
N SER A 316 -12.81 -13.77 1.85
CA SER A 316 -13.61 -14.39 0.79
C SER A 316 -13.87 -13.45 -0.36
N VAL A 317 -14.33 -12.22 -0.07
CA VAL A 317 -14.58 -11.18 -1.10
C VAL A 317 -13.33 -10.90 -1.92
N MET A 318 -12.18 -10.72 -1.28
CA MET A 318 -10.92 -10.45 -1.98
C MET A 318 -10.45 -11.63 -2.81
N ARG A 319 -10.66 -12.86 -2.36
CA ARG A 319 -10.36 -14.05 -3.13
C ARG A 319 -11.24 -14.17 -4.38
N ASP A 320 -12.54 -13.95 -4.24
CA ASP A 320 -13.49 -14.02 -5.34
C ASP A 320 -13.20 -12.91 -6.38
N PHE A 321 -12.80 -11.73 -5.94
CA PHE A 321 -12.40 -10.65 -6.82
C PHE A 321 -11.07 -10.96 -7.53
N ARG A 322 -10.02 -11.41 -6.83
CA ARG A 322 -8.74 -11.79 -7.45
C ARG A 322 -8.85 -12.95 -8.44
N SER A 323 -9.73 -13.90 -8.19
CA SER A 323 -9.98 -15.02 -9.10
C SER A 323 -10.83 -14.67 -10.32
N GLY A 324 -11.41 -13.45 -10.37
CA GLY A 324 -12.33 -13.04 -11.43
C GLY A 324 -13.75 -13.61 -11.28
N ALA A 325 -14.06 -14.31 -10.18
CA ALA A 325 -15.42 -14.79 -9.90
C ALA A 325 -16.41 -13.62 -9.75
N THR A 326 -15.95 -12.47 -9.28
CA THR A 326 -16.67 -11.20 -9.33
C THR A 326 -15.87 -10.17 -10.13
N ARG A 327 -16.59 -9.38 -10.95
CA ARG A 327 -15.97 -8.39 -11.83
C ARG A 327 -15.99 -6.97 -11.27
N VAL A 328 -16.85 -6.70 -10.30
CA VAL A 328 -16.97 -5.38 -9.67
C VAL A 328 -16.77 -5.52 -8.18
N LEU A 329 -15.83 -4.76 -7.66
CA LEU A 329 -15.62 -4.61 -6.22
C LEU A 329 -16.06 -3.20 -5.81
N ILE A 330 -16.98 -3.11 -4.85
CA ILE A 330 -17.41 -1.82 -4.28
C ILE A 330 -16.85 -1.71 -2.88
N THR A 331 -16.17 -0.62 -2.60
CA THR A 331 -15.46 -0.47 -1.33
C THR A 331 -15.48 0.97 -0.83
N THR A 332 -15.09 1.15 0.43
CA THR A 332 -14.68 2.44 0.95
C THR A 332 -13.19 2.65 0.74
N ASP A 333 -12.65 3.74 1.25
CA ASP A 333 -11.21 4.02 1.39
C ASP A 333 -10.40 2.91 2.10
N LEU A 334 -11.07 1.93 2.69
CA LEU A 334 -10.42 0.76 3.29
C LEU A 334 -9.43 0.07 2.36
N LEU A 335 -9.72 0.07 1.06
CA LEU A 335 -8.92 -0.55 0.01
C LEU A 335 -8.31 0.49 -0.95
N ALA A 336 -8.21 1.75 -0.54
CA ALA A 336 -7.72 2.83 -1.40
C ALA A 336 -6.24 2.68 -1.77
N ARG A 337 -5.47 1.97 -0.95
CA ARG A 337 -4.05 1.72 -1.17
C ARG A 337 -3.71 0.23 -1.00
N GLY A 338 -2.71 -0.21 -1.74
CA GLY A 338 -2.12 -1.53 -1.57
C GLY A 338 -2.95 -2.70 -2.10
N ILE A 339 -3.94 -2.47 -2.95
CA ILE A 339 -4.59 -3.57 -3.67
C ILE A 339 -3.77 -3.89 -4.92
N ASP A 340 -3.26 -5.11 -4.96
CA ASP A 340 -2.62 -5.67 -6.13
C ASP A 340 -3.60 -6.62 -6.86
N VAL A 341 -4.29 -6.10 -7.87
CA VAL A 341 -5.18 -6.87 -8.75
C VAL A 341 -4.94 -6.44 -10.19
N TYR A 342 -4.10 -7.19 -10.89
CA TYR A 342 -3.62 -6.88 -12.25
C TYR A 342 -4.73 -6.74 -13.31
N GLN A 343 -5.92 -7.28 -13.07
CA GLN A 343 -7.02 -7.28 -14.03
C GLN A 343 -7.93 -6.05 -13.93
N VAL A 344 -7.71 -5.17 -12.96
CA VAL A 344 -8.50 -3.95 -12.81
C VAL A 344 -8.16 -2.97 -13.92
N SER A 345 -9.12 -2.71 -14.79
CA SER A 345 -8.99 -1.79 -15.91
C SER A 345 -9.77 -0.49 -15.73
N LEU A 346 -10.67 -0.43 -14.74
CA LEU A 346 -11.48 0.73 -14.47
C LEU A 346 -11.59 0.98 -12.96
N VAL A 347 -11.30 2.20 -12.55
CA VAL A 347 -11.53 2.69 -11.18
C VAL A 347 -12.53 3.84 -11.24
N ILE A 348 -13.58 3.78 -10.42
CA ILE A 348 -14.62 4.80 -10.36
C ILE A 348 -14.73 5.34 -8.93
N ASN A 349 -14.51 6.64 -8.77
CA ASN A 349 -14.88 7.34 -7.56
C ASN A 349 -16.37 7.76 -7.68
N TYR A 350 -17.27 6.95 -7.12
CA TYR A 350 -18.72 7.25 -7.09
C TYR A 350 -19.04 8.52 -6.30
N GLU A 351 -18.23 8.76 -5.28
CA GLU A 351 -18.18 10.00 -4.51
C GLU A 351 -16.72 10.49 -4.51
N LEU A 352 -16.51 11.80 -4.64
CA LEU A 352 -15.16 12.36 -4.54
C LEU A 352 -14.55 12.00 -3.18
N PRO A 353 -13.31 11.53 -3.14
CA PRO A 353 -12.62 11.25 -1.88
C PRO A 353 -12.58 12.48 -0.99
N ARG A 354 -12.61 12.25 0.33
CA ARG A 354 -12.52 13.35 1.31
C ARG A 354 -11.12 13.93 1.39
N GLU A 355 -10.12 13.11 1.15
CA GLU A 355 -8.69 13.48 1.14
C GLU A 355 -8.24 13.60 -0.31
N LYS A 356 -7.61 14.74 -0.66
CA LYS A 356 -7.16 15.03 -2.04
C LYS A 356 -6.10 14.03 -2.52
N GLU A 357 -5.27 13.57 -1.61
CA GLU A 357 -4.19 12.62 -1.85
C GLU A 357 -4.71 11.28 -2.38
N MET A 358 -5.94 10.91 -2.00
CA MET A 358 -6.57 9.68 -2.49
C MET A 358 -6.91 9.70 -3.98
N LEU A 359 -7.10 10.87 -4.58
CA LEU A 359 -7.31 10.99 -6.04
C LEU A 359 -6.05 10.63 -6.84
N LEU A 360 -4.88 10.74 -6.24
CA LEU A 360 -3.59 10.49 -6.88
C LEU A 360 -3.08 9.05 -6.63
N THR A 361 -3.67 8.33 -5.68
CA THR A 361 -3.21 7.00 -5.26
C THR A 361 -4.12 5.85 -5.72
N LEU A 362 -5.25 6.18 -6.30
CA LEU A 362 -6.22 5.26 -6.92
C LEU A 362 -6.00 5.18 -8.43
#